data_4c967059aa840c978643e04acaa84e50
#
_entry.id   4c967059aa840c978643e04acaa84e50
#
_cell.length_a   1.000
_cell.length_b   1.000
_cell.length_c   1.000
_cell.angle_alpha   90.00
_cell.angle_beta   90.00
_cell.angle_gamma   90.00
#
_symmetry.space_group_name_H-M   'P 1'
#
loop_
_entity.id
_entity.type
_entity.pdbx_description
1 polymer ?
#
loop_
_entity_poly.entity_id
_entity_poly.type
_entity_poly.pdbx_seq_one_letter_code
_entity_poly.pdbx_strand_id
1 'polypeptide(L)'
;NTIYLTGSLNDPKGKGGLADLLEHLAFKGTQNVKGEEFQRRLDQYTLMTNASTDYYSTKYLNIVRPEKTALNEILYLESERMDKLVLQEKFVPSEIEIVKREREIRMDQPFAVLMDQMFKAAYGNQYLGRLPIGDLPELNSINMNELNQFYKTWYAPNNAIMVISGKFDKTEVLN
;
A
#
# COMPACT_ATOMS: atom_id res chain seq x y z
N ASN A 1 3.49 11.09 6.30
CA ASN A 1 2.98 10.47 5.08
C ASN A 1 4.16 9.96 4.26
N THR A 2 4.18 8.68 3.97
CA THR A 2 5.19 8.03 3.12
C THR A 2 4.54 7.72 1.78
N ILE A 3 5.13 8.20 0.69
CA ILE A 3 4.60 8.09 -0.67
C ILE A 3 5.63 7.34 -1.50
N TYR A 4 5.32 6.14 -1.95
CA TYR A 4 6.11 5.44 -2.96
C TYR A 4 5.63 5.84 -4.35
N LEU A 5 6.56 6.19 -5.24
CA LEU A 5 6.27 6.59 -6.62
C LEU A 5 6.01 5.35 -7.49
N THR A 6 5.07 4.55 -7.06
CA THR A 6 4.62 3.32 -7.73
C THR A 6 3.16 3.06 -7.41
N GLY A 7 2.42 2.60 -8.38
CA GLY A 7 1.01 2.26 -8.29
C GLY A 7 0.63 1.26 -9.37
N SER A 8 -0.64 1.15 -9.68
CA SER A 8 -1.15 0.13 -10.61
C SER A 8 -0.62 0.24 -12.05
N LEU A 9 -0.06 1.38 -12.45
CA LEU A 9 0.64 1.50 -13.75
C LEU A 9 1.94 0.68 -13.81
N ASN A 10 2.50 0.34 -12.67
CA ASN A 10 3.71 -0.48 -12.55
C ASN A 10 3.41 -1.97 -12.42
N ASP A 11 2.13 -2.36 -12.31
CA ASP A 11 1.74 -3.76 -12.27
C ASP A 11 2.24 -4.49 -13.52
N PRO A 12 2.84 -5.67 -13.40
CA PRO A 12 3.21 -6.45 -14.58
C PRO A 12 1.97 -6.76 -15.44
N LYS A 13 2.18 -6.94 -16.72
CA LYS A 13 1.09 -7.26 -17.66
C LYS A 13 0.35 -8.52 -17.21
N GLY A 14 -0.97 -8.45 -17.09
CA GLY A 14 -1.80 -9.57 -16.63
C GLY A 14 -1.78 -9.79 -15.12
N LYS A 15 -1.29 -8.79 -14.34
CA LYS A 15 -1.17 -8.84 -12.88
C LYS A 15 -1.76 -7.59 -12.22
N GLY A 16 -2.85 -7.09 -12.78
CA GLY A 16 -3.53 -5.92 -12.24
C GLY A 16 -4.01 -6.11 -10.82
N GLY A 17 -3.78 -5.09 -9.99
CA GLY A 17 -4.05 -5.13 -8.55
C GLY A 17 -2.86 -5.60 -7.70
N LEU A 18 -1.69 -5.87 -8.32
CA LEU A 18 -0.51 -6.31 -7.57
C LEU A 18 -0.01 -5.21 -6.62
N ALA A 19 0.02 -3.96 -7.05
CA ALA A 19 0.41 -2.82 -6.21
C ALA A 19 -0.54 -2.66 -5.01
N ASP A 20 -1.84 -2.81 -5.23
CA ASP A 20 -2.87 -2.74 -4.19
C ASP A 20 -2.77 -3.91 -3.21
N LEU A 21 -2.62 -5.13 -3.71
CA LEU A 21 -2.39 -6.31 -2.87
C LEU A 21 -1.11 -6.18 -2.03
N LEU A 22 -0.04 -5.60 -2.59
CA LEU A 22 1.19 -5.34 -1.84
C LEU A 22 0.96 -4.30 -0.73
N GLU A 23 0.14 -3.27 -0.98
CA GLU A 23 -0.25 -2.31 0.06
C GLU A 23 -0.86 -3.02 1.27
N HIS A 24 -1.82 -3.94 1.05
CA HIS A 24 -2.44 -4.73 2.11
C HIS A 24 -1.41 -5.60 2.85
N LEU A 25 -0.54 -6.27 2.12
CA LEU A 25 0.50 -7.13 2.70
C LEU A 25 1.56 -6.34 3.48
N ALA A 26 1.73 -5.05 3.21
CA ALA A 26 2.69 -4.18 3.89
C ALA A 26 2.34 -3.87 5.36
N PHE A 27 1.21 -4.36 5.85
CA PHE A 27 0.82 -4.33 7.27
C PHE A 27 1.03 -5.67 7.99
N LYS A 28 1.49 -6.71 7.29
CA LYS A 28 1.57 -8.08 7.83
C LYS A 28 2.90 -8.41 8.50
N GLY A 29 3.76 -7.42 8.69
CA GLY A 29 4.98 -7.53 9.48
C GLY A 29 6.27 -7.44 8.68
N THR A 30 7.34 -7.24 9.42
CA THR A 30 8.70 -7.06 8.91
C THR A 30 9.64 -8.10 9.55
N GLN A 31 10.92 -8.04 9.22
CA GLN A 31 11.92 -8.93 9.82
C GLN A 31 11.99 -8.75 11.34
N ASN A 32 11.85 -7.53 11.84
CA ASN A 32 12.02 -7.20 13.26
C ASN A 32 10.69 -7.04 14.01
N VAL A 33 9.58 -6.80 13.31
CA VAL A 33 8.26 -6.53 13.90
C VAL A 33 7.22 -7.46 13.26
N LYS A 34 6.68 -8.39 14.03
CA LYS A 34 5.63 -9.31 13.54
C LYS A 34 4.34 -8.55 13.23
N GLY A 35 3.50 -9.10 12.35
CA GLY A 35 2.31 -8.42 11.85
C GLY A 35 1.34 -7.94 12.93
N GLU A 36 1.03 -8.79 13.91
CA GLU A 36 0.16 -8.40 15.04
C GLU A 36 0.77 -7.27 15.88
N GLU A 37 2.08 -7.33 16.11
CA GLU A 37 2.80 -6.29 16.83
C GLU A 37 2.93 -5.01 15.99
N PHE A 38 3.12 -5.13 14.68
CA PHE A 38 3.16 -4.01 13.76
C PHE A 38 1.85 -3.22 13.82
N GLN A 39 0.71 -3.88 13.70
CA GLN A 39 -0.61 -3.26 13.79
C GLN A 39 -0.87 -2.68 15.18
N ARG A 40 -0.56 -3.42 16.25
CA ARG A 40 -0.72 -2.94 17.62
C ARG A 40 0.07 -1.64 17.87
N ARG A 41 1.29 -1.52 17.35
CA ARG A 41 2.12 -0.31 17.48
C ARG A 41 1.55 0.85 16.67
N LEU A 42 1.07 0.60 15.45
CA LEU A 42 0.34 1.62 14.69
C LEU A 42 -0.85 2.17 15.48
N ASP A 43 -1.71 1.31 16.00
CA ASP A 43 -2.90 1.70 16.77
C ASP A 43 -2.55 2.45 18.06
N GLN A 44 -1.46 2.05 18.71
CA GLN A 44 -0.98 2.70 19.94
C GLN A 44 -0.48 4.12 19.70
N TYR A 45 0.26 4.35 18.60
CA TYR A 45 0.99 5.61 18.38
C TYR A 45 0.33 6.53 17.36
N THR A 46 -0.74 6.10 16.71
CA THR A 46 -1.51 6.96 15.79
C THR A 46 -2.90 7.27 16.31
N LEU A 47 -3.45 8.40 15.86
CA LEU A 47 -4.87 8.73 15.95
C LEU A 47 -5.63 8.19 14.75
N MET A 48 -4.95 8.07 13.62
CA MET A 48 -5.46 7.49 12.38
C MET A 48 -4.28 6.95 11.58
N THR A 49 -4.44 5.78 11.01
CA THR A 49 -3.58 5.24 9.95
C THR A 49 -4.44 4.84 8.76
N ASN A 50 -3.94 5.07 7.58
CA ASN A 50 -4.59 4.67 6.33
C ASN A 50 -3.54 4.43 5.25
N ALA A 51 -3.89 3.64 4.24
CA ALA A 51 -3.10 3.50 3.03
C ALA A 51 -4.01 3.65 1.81
N SER A 52 -3.42 3.91 0.67
CA SER A 52 -4.14 3.96 -0.59
C SER A 52 -3.21 3.77 -1.77
N THR A 53 -3.64 2.97 -2.73
CA THR A 53 -2.98 2.78 -4.02
C THR A 53 -3.78 3.46 -5.12
N ASP A 54 -3.11 4.30 -5.90
CA ASP A 54 -3.65 4.87 -7.13
C ASP A 54 -2.83 4.40 -8.36
N TYR A 55 -3.02 5.03 -9.51
CA TYR A 55 -2.29 4.67 -10.72
C TYR A 55 -0.78 4.91 -10.62
N TYR A 56 -0.33 5.94 -9.90
CA TYR A 56 1.03 6.46 -9.90
C TYR A 56 1.74 6.32 -8.56
N SER A 57 1.01 6.10 -7.48
CA SER A 57 1.57 6.11 -6.13
C SER A 57 0.85 5.18 -5.17
N THR A 58 1.61 4.69 -4.19
CA THR A 58 1.09 4.02 -2.99
C THR A 58 1.47 4.85 -1.78
N LYS A 59 0.49 5.20 -0.96
CA LYS A 59 0.62 6.17 0.14
C LYS A 59 0.28 5.51 1.47
N TYR A 60 1.09 5.80 2.49
CA TYR A 60 0.84 5.41 3.88
C TYR A 60 0.74 6.67 4.72
N LEU A 61 -0.46 6.99 5.19
CA LEU A 61 -0.76 8.16 6.00
C LEU A 61 -0.88 7.77 7.46
N ASN A 62 -0.13 8.44 8.33
CA ASN A 62 -0.23 8.30 9.77
C ASN A 62 -0.46 9.67 10.41
N ILE A 63 -1.57 9.84 11.12
CA ILE A 63 -1.78 10.97 12.03
C ILE A 63 -1.28 10.53 13.39
N VAL A 64 -0.11 11.03 13.75
CA VAL A 64 0.64 10.59 14.93
C VAL A 64 0.13 11.32 16.17
N ARG A 65 0.08 10.61 17.31
CA ARG A 65 -0.24 11.22 18.61
C ARG A 65 0.81 12.30 18.96
N PRO A 66 0.42 13.37 19.70
CA PRO A 66 1.31 14.50 19.98
C PRO A 66 2.36 14.17 21.05
N GLU A 67 3.01 13.05 20.93
CA GLU A 67 4.02 12.53 21.83
C GLU A 67 5.32 12.27 21.05
N LYS A 68 6.46 12.67 21.62
CA LYS A 68 7.76 12.49 20.99
C LYS A 68 8.05 11.03 20.62
N THR A 69 7.76 10.12 21.51
CA THR A 69 7.93 8.68 21.31
C THR A 69 7.09 8.15 20.16
N ALA A 70 5.90 8.71 19.95
CA ALA A 70 5.00 8.27 18.90
C ALA A 70 5.55 8.57 17.49
N LEU A 71 6.13 9.76 17.28
CA LEU A 71 6.75 10.09 15.99
C LEU A 71 7.91 9.15 15.68
N ASN A 72 8.80 8.91 16.65
CA ASN A 72 9.95 8.03 16.47
C ASN A 72 9.52 6.59 16.16
N GLU A 73 8.48 6.09 16.85
CA GLU A 73 7.91 4.77 16.60
C GLU A 73 7.34 4.64 15.18
N ILE A 74 6.59 5.64 14.73
CA ILE A 74 6.03 5.61 13.38
C ILE A 74 7.12 5.71 12.31
N LEU A 75 8.14 6.55 12.50
CA LEU A 75 9.28 6.61 11.60
C LEU A 75 10.05 5.27 11.55
N TYR A 76 10.21 4.61 12.69
CA TYR A 76 10.79 3.28 12.75
C TYR A 76 9.95 2.25 11.97
N LEU A 77 8.63 2.21 12.17
CA LEU A 77 7.73 1.30 11.44
C LEU A 77 7.74 1.56 9.93
N GLU A 78 7.80 2.82 9.52
CA GLU A 78 7.91 3.18 8.09
C GLU A 78 9.26 2.73 7.51
N SER A 79 10.36 2.86 8.26
CA SER A 79 11.67 2.36 7.82
C SER A 79 11.69 0.83 7.70
N GLU A 80 11.07 0.12 8.63
CA GLU A 80 10.91 -1.33 8.59
C GLU A 80 10.07 -1.78 7.38
N ARG A 81 8.96 -1.08 7.08
CA ARG A 81 8.15 -1.33 5.89
C ARG A 81 8.94 -1.14 4.60
N MET A 82 9.78 -0.11 4.55
CA MET A 82 10.56 0.24 3.36
C MET A 82 11.68 -0.77 3.05
N ASP A 83 12.40 -1.24 4.07
CA ASP A 83 13.63 -2.03 3.89
C ASP A 83 13.48 -3.50 4.29
N LYS A 84 12.60 -3.80 5.22
CA LYS A 84 12.56 -5.11 5.90
C LYS A 84 11.19 -5.79 5.88
N LEU A 85 10.32 -5.41 4.95
CA LEU A 85 9.02 -6.05 4.82
C LEU A 85 9.18 -7.55 4.53
N VAL A 86 8.41 -8.37 5.23
CA VAL A 86 8.38 -9.83 5.03
C VAL A 86 7.04 -10.23 4.44
N LEU A 87 7.02 -10.45 3.15
CA LEU A 87 5.84 -10.98 2.47
C LEU A 87 5.67 -12.46 2.79
N GLN A 88 4.60 -12.80 3.50
CA GLN A 88 4.32 -14.18 3.91
C GLN A 88 3.20 -14.77 3.07
N GLU A 89 3.48 -15.86 2.38
CA GLU A 89 2.53 -16.55 1.47
C GLU A 89 1.19 -16.88 2.14
N LYS A 90 1.23 -17.23 3.42
CA LYS A 90 0.02 -17.58 4.20
C LYS A 90 -1.03 -16.47 4.27
N PHE A 91 -0.64 -15.20 4.10
CA PHE A 91 -1.57 -14.07 4.12
C PHE A 91 -2.14 -13.73 2.75
N VAL A 92 -1.49 -14.16 1.67
CA VAL A 92 -1.90 -13.78 0.31
C VAL A 92 -3.35 -14.19 -0.01
N PRO A 93 -3.81 -15.41 0.28
CA PRO A 93 -5.21 -15.79 -0.01
C PRO A 93 -6.23 -14.93 0.74
N SER A 94 -5.98 -14.64 2.02
CA SER A 94 -6.90 -13.81 2.81
C SER A 94 -6.92 -12.36 2.33
N GLU A 95 -5.78 -11.79 1.96
CA GLU A 95 -5.74 -10.42 1.45
C GLU A 95 -6.37 -10.31 0.06
N ILE A 96 -6.21 -11.29 -0.80
CA ILE A 96 -6.93 -11.34 -2.08
C ILE A 96 -8.45 -11.31 -1.85
N GLU A 97 -8.97 -12.07 -0.88
CA GLU A 97 -10.41 -12.03 -0.56
C GLU A 97 -10.85 -10.66 -0.01
N ILE A 98 -10.01 -9.97 0.76
CA ILE A 98 -10.27 -8.61 1.23
C ILE A 98 -10.32 -7.63 0.05
N VAL A 99 -9.34 -7.67 -0.85
CA VAL A 99 -9.29 -6.82 -2.06
C VAL A 99 -10.51 -7.08 -2.96
N LYS A 100 -10.91 -8.33 -3.14
CA LYS A 100 -12.14 -8.69 -3.86
C LYS A 100 -13.38 -8.06 -3.23
N ARG A 101 -13.49 -8.17 -1.91
CA ARG A 101 -14.60 -7.59 -1.17
C ARG A 101 -14.65 -6.07 -1.27
N GLU A 102 -13.49 -5.43 -1.17
CA GLU A 102 -13.37 -3.98 -1.37
C GLU A 102 -13.81 -3.56 -2.78
N ARG A 103 -13.38 -4.33 -3.80
CA ARG A 103 -13.81 -4.11 -5.17
C ARG A 103 -15.32 -4.25 -5.34
N GLU A 104 -15.94 -5.27 -4.75
CA GLU A 104 -17.40 -5.46 -4.76
C GLU A 104 -18.10 -4.24 -4.16
N ILE A 105 -17.71 -3.83 -2.95
CA ILE A 105 -18.27 -2.65 -2.26
C ILE A 105 -18.13 -1.39 -3.11
N ARG A 106 -16.98 -1.21 -3.76
CA ARG A 106 -16.74 -0.07 -4.67
C ARG A 106 -17.68 -0.12 -5.88
N MET A 107 -17.89 -1.31 -6.46
CA MET A 107 -18.76 -1.49 -7.63
C MET A 107 -20.26 -1.41 -7.30
N ASP A 108 -20.65 -1.42 -6.02
CA ASP A 108 -22.02 -1.10 -5.60
C ASP A 108 -22.33 0.41 -5.73
N GLN A 109 -21.31 1.25 -5.95
CA GLN A 109 -21.49 2.69 -6.15
C GLN A 109 -21.69 3.01 -7.63
N PRO A 110 -22.83 3.60 -8.05
CA PRO A 110 -23.10 3.89 -9.47
C PRO A 110 -22.03 4.74 -10.15
N PHE A 111 -21.44 5.70 -9.41
CA PHE A 111 -20.38 6.55 -9.93
C PHE A 111 -19.08 5.74 -10.21
N ALA A 112 -18.74 4.79 -9.37
CA ALA A 112 -17.56 3.93 -9.59
C ALA A 112 -17.74 3.05 -10.83
N VAL A 113 -18.95 2.51 -11.03
CA VAL A 113 -19.30 1.75 -12.26
C VAL A 113 -19.17 2.63 -13.50
N LEU A 114 -19.71 3.86 -13.45
CA LEU A 114 -19.58 4.81 -14.56
C LEU A 114 -18.11 5.10 -14.89
N MET A 115 -17.28 5.36 -13.88
CA MET A 115 -15.85 5.63 -14.07
C MET A 115 -15.12 4.41 -14.66
N ASP A 116 -15.37 3.21 -14.16
CA ASP A 116 -14.80 1.96 -14.69
C ASP A 116 -15.14 1.79 -16.18
N GLN A 117 -16.42 1.96 -16.57
CA GLN A 117 -16.85 1.86 -17.96
C GLN A 117 -16.23 2.95 -18.84
N MET A 118 -16.15 4.17 -18.32
CA MET A 118 -15.55 5.30 -19.04
C MET A 118 -14.05 5.07 -19.31
N PHE A 119 -13.30 4.61 -18.31
CA PHE A 119 -11.88 4.30 -18.49
C PHE A 119 -11.67 3.11 -19.44
N LYS A 120 -12.49 2.08 -19.34
CA LYS A 120 -12.46 0.95 -20.29
C LYS A 120 -12.76 1.40 -21.73
N ALA A 121 -13.74 2.28 -21.92
CA ALA A 121 -14.07 2.82 -23.24
C ALA A 121 -12.96 3.72 -23.80
N ALA A 122 -12.32 4.53 -22.94
CA ALA A 122 -11.29 5.47 -23.36
C ALA A 122 -9.92 4.81 -23.62
N TYR A 123 -9.54 3.83 -22.81
CA TYR A 123 -8.19 3.26 -22.79
C TYR A 123 -8.13 1.77 -23.17
N GLY A 124 -9.28 1.09 -23.28
CA GLY A 124 -9.34 -0.31 -23.68
C GLY A 124 -8.53 -1.21 -22.74
N ASN A 125 -7.66 -2.03 -23.32
CA ASN A 125 -6.80 -2.98 -22.58
C ASN A 125 -5.49 -2.35 -22.05
N GLN A 126 -5.34 -1.02 -22.10
CA GLN A 126 -4.19 -0.35 -21.50
C GLN A 126 -4.32 -0.29 -19.96
N TYR A 127 -3.21 -0.02 -19.28
CA TYR A 127 -3.18 0.04 -17.81
C TYR A 127 -4.21 1.01 -17.21
N LEU A 128 -4.48 2.14 -17.86
CA LEU A 128 -5.50 3.09 -17.43
C LEU A 128 -6.95 2.63 -17.71
N GLY A 129 -7.14 1.60 -18.51
CA GLY A 129 -8.46 1.02 -18.79
C GLY A 129 -9.02 0.15 -17.65
N ARG A 130 -8.29 -0.01 -16.56
CA ARG A 130 -8.72 -0.77 -15.37
C ARG A 130 -8.56 0.07 -14.10
N LEU A 131 -9.33 -0.25 -13.06
CA LEU A 131 -9.15 0.36 -11.74
C LEU A 131 -7.84 -0.11 -11.08
N PRO A 132 -7.20 0.70 -10.22
CA PRO A 132 -5.99 0.31 -9.50
C PRO A 132 -6.12 -0.98 -8.68
N ILE A 133 -7.30 -1.25 -8.15
CA ILE A 133 -7.63 -2.47 -7.40
C ILE A 133 -7.55 -3.76 -8.26
N GLY A 134 -7.44 -3.63 -9.58
CA GLY A 134 -7.30 -4.75 -10.49
C GLY A 134 -8.60 -5.50 -10.80
N ASP A 135 -8.46 -6.56 -11.57
CA ASP A 135 -9.55 -7.48 -11.93
C ASP A 135 -9.34 -8.85 -11.27
N LEU A 136 -10.45 -9.52 -10.91
CA LEU A 136 -10.42 -10.79 -10.16
C LEU A 136 -9.57 -11.91 -10.80
N PRO A 137 -9.59 -12.13 -12.13
CA PRO A 137 -8.75 -13.15 -12.74
C PRO A 137 -7.24 -12.85 -12.58
N GLU A 138 -6.85 -11.58 -12.71
CA GLU A 138 -5.46 -11.15 -12.59
C GLU A 138 -4.98 -11.23 -11.14
N LEU A 139 -5.78 -10.79 -10.17
CA LEU A 139 -5.49 -10.91 -8.74
C LEU A 139 -5.22 -12.36 -8.32
N ASN A 140 -6.04 -13.30 -8.78
CA ASN A 140 -5.85 -14.73 -8.48
C ASN A 140 -4.59 -15.34 -9.11
N SER A 141 -4.01 -14.69 -10.11
CA SER A 141 -2.81 -15.14 -10.80
C SER A 141 -1.51 -14.62 -10.20
N ILE A 142 -1.58 -13.68 -9.25
CA ILE A 142 -0.42 -13.08 -8.58
C ILE A 142 0.27 -14.13 -7.71
N ASN A 143 1.59 -14.20 -7.80
CA ASN A 143 2.39 -15.12 -7.00
C ASN A 143 3.46 -14.40 -6.16
N MET A 144 4.06 -15.13 -5.23
CA MET A 144 5.05 -14.60 -4.29
C MET A 144 6.30 -14.03 -4.96
N ASN A 145 6.74 -14.58 -6.09
CA ASN A 145 7.91 -14.07 -6.80
C ASN A 145 7.63 -12.68 -7.37
N GLU A 146 6.45 -12.48 -7.94
CA GLU A 146 6.02 -11.19 -8.49
C GLU A 146 5.87 -10.13 -7.40
N LEU A 147 5.26 -10.48 -6.27
CA LEU A 147 5.14 -9.60 -5.10
C LEU A 147 6.51 -9.19 -4.57
N ASN A 148 7.41 -10.15 -4.36
CA ASN A 148 8.76 -9.88 -3.86
C ASN A 148 9.59 -9.03 -4.86
N GLN A 149 9.46 -9.30 -6.16
CA GLN A 149 10.15 -8.52 -7.19
C GLN A 149 9.62 -7.09 -7.22
N PHE A 150 8.30 -6.90 -7.16
CA PHE A 150 7.67 -5.59 -7.13
C PHE A 150 8.12 -4.79 -5.92
N TYR A 151 8.07 -5.38 -4.72
CA TYR A 151 8.54 -4.76 -3.50
C TYR A 151 10.01 -4.30 -3.62
N LYS A 152 10.91 -5.20 -4.01
CA LYS A 152 12.34 -4.89 -4.15
C LYS A 152 12.64 -3.83 -5.21
N THR A 153 11.80 -3.73 -6.24
CA THR A 153 11.99 -2.78 -7.33
C THR A 153 11.52 -1.38 -6.94
N TRP A 154 10.37 -1.30 -6.27
CA TRP A 154 9.65 -0.05 -6.13
C TRP A 154 9.63 0.53 -4.72
N TYR A 155 9.73 -0.30 -3.67
CA TYR A 155 9.71 0.13 -2.27
C TYR A 155 11.15 0.40 -1.78
N ALA A 156 11.75 1.46 -2.31
CA ALA A 156 13.12 1.83 -2.01
C ALA A 156 13.22 3.32 -1.64
N PRO A 157 14.20 3.73 -0.81
CA PRO A 157 14.34 5.11 -0.37
C PRO A 157 14.46 6.13 -1.52
N ASN A 158 15.11 5.75 -2.61
CA ASN A 158 15.25 6.60 -3.80
C ASN A 158 13.98 6.69 -4.66
N ASN A 159 12.95 5.93 -4.35
CA ASN A 159 11.63 5.95 -4.99
C ASN A 159 10.52 6.34 -4.00
N ALA A 160 10.88 6.96 -2.89
CA ALA A 160 9.94 7.36 -1.85
C ALA A 160 10.07 8.85 -1.51
N ILE A 161 8.93 9.45 -1.16
CA ILE A 161 8.85 10.81 -0.62
C ILE A 161 8.23 10.70 0.77
N MET A 162 8.96 11.14 1.79
CA MET A 162 8.43 11.25 3.14
C MET A 162 8.08 12.70 3.45
N VAL A 163 6.85 12.94 3.87
CA VAL A 163 6.35 14.26 4.29
C VAL A 163 5.95 14.21 5.75
N ILE A 164 6.62 15.00 6.58
CA ILE A 164 6.32 15.16 8.00
C ILE A 164 5.85 16.60 8.22
N SER A 165 4.66 16.77 8.78
CA SER A 165 4.08 18.08 9.08
C SER A 165 3.52 18.12 10.49
N GLY A 166 3.66 19.26 11.15
CA GLY A 166 3.20 19.47 12.53
C GLY A 166 4.27 20.09 13.42
N LYS A 167 4.09 19.96 14.74
CA LYS A 167 5.04 20.46 15.73
C LYS A 167 6.02 19.36 16.12
N PHE A 168 7.25 19.42 15.62
CA PHE A 168 8.35 18.49 15.95
C PHE A 168 9.71 19.21 15.89
N ASP A 169 10.73 18.61 16.48
CA ASP A 169 12.11 19.09 16.34
C ASP A 169 12.71 18.57 15.04
N LYS A 170 12.99 19.48 14.12
CA LYS A 170 13.54 19.13 12.79
C LYS A 170 14.92 18.49 12.90
N THR A 171 15.76 18.95 13.81
CA THR A 171 17.14 18.44 13.95
C THR A 171 17.11 17.00 14.44
N GLU A 172 16.21 16.69 15.37
CA GLU A 172 16.07 15.35 15.90
C GLU A 172 15.52 14.34 14.86
N VAL A 173 14.60 14.79 14.01
CA VAL A 173 14.02 13.93 12.96
C VAL A 173 15.01 13.67 11.82
N LEU A 174 15.97 14.58 11.58
CA LEU A 174 16.98 14.46 10.50
C LEU A 174 18.25 13.73 10.92
N ASN A 175 18.46 13.48 12.22
CA ASN A 175 19.60 12.74 12.77
C ASN A 175 19.23 11.29 13.07
#